data_0ed8de37b9002851c543f384868ea79e
#
_entry.id   0ed8de37b9002851c543f384868ea79e
#
_cell.length_a   1.000
_cell.length_b   1.000
_cell.length_c   1.000
_cell.angle_alpha   90.00
_cell.angle_beta   90.00
_cell.angle_gamma   90.00
#
_symmetry.space_group_name_H-M   'P 1'
#
loop_
_entity.id
_entity.type
_entity.pdbx_description
1 polymer ?
#
loop_
_entity_poly.entity_id
_entity_poly.type
_entity_poly.pdbx_seq_one_letter_code
_entity_poly.pdbx_strand_id
1 'polypeptide(L)'
;MPTDPAPTADDIIGGYRQIIERAHEHGLRFVAATLTPFAGSFQGTPMSGYYTPEKEAIREEVNAWIRGNKTADGLIDFDKVLADPRNPEHINPVYDCGDHLHPNDAGYQAMAKAVNLTLLVPEVRANMKAAPDRH
;
A
#
# COMPACT_ATOMS: atom_id res chain seq x y z
N MET A 1 -1.17 25.50 21.05
CA MET A 1 -0.39 24.28 20.83
C MET A 1 0.27 24.37 19.48
N PRO A 2 1.60 24.32 19.38
CA PRO A 2 2.21 24.11 18.08
C PRO A 2 1.75 22.75 17.59
N THR A 3 1.02 22.75 16.48
CA THR A 3 0.77 21.50 15.77
C THR A 3 2.10 21.02 15.21
N ASP A 4 2.50 19.81 15.55
CA ASP A 4 3.66 19.22 14.92
C ASP A 4 3.49 19.32 13.39
N PRO A 5 4.53 19.71 12.66
CA PRO A 5 4.44 19.76 11.22
C PRO A 5 4.05 18.38 10.66
N ALA A 6 3.21 18.37 9.64
CA ALA A 6 2.84 17.11 8.96
C ALA A 6 4.11 16.38 8.48
N PRO A 7 4.16 15.05 8.57
CA PRO A 7 5.31 14.29 8.12
C PRO A 7 5.55 14.48 6.62
N THR A 8 6.81 14.59 6.25
CA THR A 8 7.24 14.60 4.84
C THR A 8 7.31 13.16 4.30
N ALA A 9 7.42 13.01 2.98
CA ALA A 9 7.68 11.70 2.38
C ALA A 9 8.98 11.07 2.93
N ASP A 10 10.03 11.87 3.11
CA ASP A 10 11.30 11.40 3.68
C ASP A 10 11.16 10.88 5.11
N ASP A 11 10.33 11.53 5.93
CA ASP A 11 10.03 11.06 7.29
C ASP A 11 9.37 9.69 7.27
N ILE A 12 8.39 9.50 6.40
CA ILE A 12 7.65 8.25 6.25
C ILE A 12 8.59 7.14 5.72
N ILE A 13 9.36 7.44 4.69
CA ILE A 13 10.34 6.51 4.10
C ILE A 13 11.40 6.12 5.14
N GLY A 14 11.88 7.08 5.92
CA GLY A 14 12.81 6.83 7.03
C GLY A 14 12.22 5.87 8.07
N GLY A 15 10.93 6.01 8.37
CA GLY A 15 10.20 5.08 9.24
C GLY A 15 10.15 3.66 8.67
N TYR A 16 9.85 3.51 7.38
CA TYR A 16 9.88 2.21 6.71
C TYR A 16 11.27 1.56 6.76
N ARG A 17 12.32 2.33 6.48
CA ARG A 17 13.69 1.81 6.55
C ARG A 17 14.03 1.27 7.94
N GLN A 18 13.64 1.98 8.98
CA GLN A 18 13.88 1.54 10.37
C GLN A 18 13.11 0.25 10.69
N ILE A 19 11.85 0.14 10.28
CA ILE A 19 11.03 -1.06 10.52
C ILE A 19 11.62 -2.26 9.77
N ILE A 20 12.01 -2.08 8.52
CA ILE A 20 12.64 -3.15 7.71
C ILE A 20 13.94 -3.62 8.36
N GLU A 21 14.79 -2.70 8.77
CA GLU A 21 16.06 -3.02 9.45
C GLU A 21 15.82 -3.81 10.73
N ARG A 22 14.90 -3.35 11.58
CA ARG A 22 14.54 -4.06 12.82
C ARG A 22 13.94 -5.44 12.56
N ALA A 23 13.08 -5.57 11.55
CA ALA A 23 12.53 -6.86 11.16
C ALA A 23 13.64 -7.83 10.77
N HIS A 24 14.59 -7.38 9.95
CA HIS A 24 15.71 -8.19 9.50
C HIS A 24 16.66 -8.58 10.64
N GLU A 25 16.94 -7.67 11.58
CA GLU A 25 17.73 -7.96 12.78
C GLU A 25 17.13 -9.08 13.64
N HIS A 26 15.78 -9.23 13.60
CA HIS A 26 15.06 -10.29 14.30
C HIS A 26 14.75 -11.51 13.44
N GLY A 27 15.33 -11.61 12.25
CA GLY A 27 15.08 -12.72 11.33
C GLY A 27 13.68 -12.73 10.71
N LEU A 28 12.97 -11.59 10.74
CA LEU A 28 11.63 -11.45 10.18
C LEU A 28 11.69 -10.91 8.76
N ARG A 29 10.73 -11.34 7.95
CA ARG A 29 10.51 -10.78 6.62
C ARG A 29 9.60 -9.55 6.74
N PHE A 30 9.81 -8.57 5.87
CA PHE A 30 8.96 -7.39 5.75
C PHE A 30 8.44 -7.30 4.31
N VAL A 31 7.13 -7.38 4.17
CA VAL A 31 6.45 -7.16 2.88
C VAL A 31 5.82 -5.77 2.92
N ALA A 32 6.24 -4.92 1.99
CA ALA A 32 5.72 -3.57 1.88
C ALA A 32 4.48 -3.54 1.01
N ALA A 33 3.51 -2.73 1.40
CA ALA A 33 2.32 -2.47 0.59
C ALA A 33 2.22 -0.99 0.25
N THR A 34 1.79 -0.67 -0.97
CA THR A 34 1.58 0.71 -1.39
C THR A 34 0.37 1.34 -0.72
N LEU A 35 0.42 2.65 -0.55
CA LEU A 35 -0.67 3.46 -0.01
C LEU A 35 -1.77 3.62 -1.06
N THR A 36 -3.01 3.35 -0.67
CA THR A 36 -4.15 3.36 -1.58
C THR A 36 -4.61 4.77 -1.94
N PRO A 37 -5.27 4.96 -3.11
CA PRO A 37 -5.80 6.25 -3.51
C PRO A 37 -6.85 6.77 -2.53
N PHE A 38 -6.91 8.09 -2.31
CA PHE A 38 -7.85 8.67 -1.36
C PHE A 38 -8.40 10.05 -1.76
N ALA A 39 -8.27 10.44 -3.03
CA ALA A 39 -8.83 11.69 -3.52
C ALA A 39 -10.37 11.73 -3.32
N GLY A 40 -10.87 12.86 -2.91
CA GLY A 40 -12.29 13.04 -2.61
C GLY A 40 -12.74 12.45 -1.26
N SER A 41 -11.80 11.99 -0.41
CA SER A 41 -12.11 11.43 0.90
C SER A 41 -12.99 12.36 1.73
N PHE A 42 -14.10 11.83 2.21
CA PHE A 42 -15.06 12.53 3.06
C PHE A 42 -15.64 13.82 2.46
N GLN A 43 -15.65 13.92 1.12
CA GLN A 43 -16.22 15.06 0.42
C GLN A 43 -17.68 15.30 0.85
N GLY A 44 -18.03 16.58 1.10
CA GLY A 44 -19.36 16.95 1.57
C GLY A 44 -19.60 16.75 3.06
N THR A 45 -18.59 16.37 3.82
CA THR A 45 -18.62 16.22 5.29
C THR A 45 -17.71 17.26 5.97
N PRO A 46 -17.81 17.42 7.31
CA PRO A 46 -16.86 18.26 8.06
C PRO A 46 -15.38 17.83 7.93
N MET A 47 -15.12 16.60 7.47
CA MET A 47 -13.78 16.05 7.25
C MET A 47 -13.28 16.20 5.81
N SER A 48 -13.92 17.03 5.00
CA SER A 48 -13.60 17.19 3.56
C SER A 48 -12.17 17.67 3.26
N GLY A 49 -11.46 18.20 4.24
CA GLY A 49 -10.03 18.55 4.13
C GLY A 49 -9.05 17.39 4.37
N TYR A 50 -9.53 16.17 4.50
CA TYR A 50 -8.68 15.01 4.73
C TYR A 50 -7.70 14.76 3.59
N TYR A 51 -8.16 14.84 2.35
CA TYR A 51 -7.32 14.84 1.15
C TYR A 51 -6.86 16.24 0.78
N THR A 52 -5.59 16.37 0.42
CA THR A 52 -5.05 17.58 -0.22
C THR A 52 -4.06 17.18 -1.31
N PRO A 53 -3.81 18.05 -2.32
CA PRO A 53 -2.80 17.79 -3.34
C PRO A 53 -1.39 17.56 -2.77
N GLU A 54 -1.06 18.22 -1.67
CA GLU A 54 0.22 18.03 -0.98
C GLU A 54 0.34 16.63 -0.38
N LYS A 55 -0.72 16.11 0.22
CA LYS A 55 -0.76 14.73 0.73
C LYS A 55 -0.69 13.71 -0.40
N GLU A 56 -1.30 14.00 -1.54
CA GLU A 56 -1.19 13.15 -2.73
C GLU A 56 0.25 13.07 -3.23
N ALA A 57 0.95 14.19 -3.31
CA ALA A 57 2.36 14.21 -3.69
C ALA A 57 3.22 13.35 -2.74
N ILE A 58 2.95 13.41 -1.44
CA ILE A 58 3.61 12.55 -0.45
C ILE A 58 3.29 11.07 -0.70
N ARG A 59 2.02 10.73 -0.93
CA ARG A 59 1.59 9.37 -1.23
C ARG A 59 2.31 8.81 -2.47
N GLU A 60 2.35 9.59 -3.53
CA GLU A 60 3.02 9.20 -4.78
C GLU A 60 4.52 8.98 -4.57
N GLU A 61 5.19 9.86 -3.84
CA GLU A 61 6.62 9.73 -3.55
C GLU A 61 6.91 8.51 -2.68
N VAL A 62 6.12 8.28 -1.63
CA VAL A 62 6.25 7.09 -0.78
C VAL A 62 6.00 5.82 -1.59
N ASN A 63 4.96 5.78 -2.43
CA ASN A 63 4.66 4.64 -3.28
C ASN A 63 5.77 4.37 -4.30
N ALA A 64 6.34 5.41 -4.89
CA ALA A 64 7.49 5.26 -5.79
C ALA A 64 8.68 4.62 -5.09
N TRP A 65 8.96 5.05 -3.85
CA TRP A 65 10.01 4.43 -3.04
C TRP A 65 9.67 2.96 -2.69
N ILE A 66 8.43 2.67 -2.29
CA ILE A 66 8.00 1.30 -1.97
C ILE A 66 8.19 0.37 -3.17
N ARG A 67 7.83 0.82 -4.38
CA ARG A 67 7.98 0.04 -5.61
C ARG A 67 9.44 -0.15 -6.02
N GLY A 68 10.28 0.84 -5.77
CA GLY A 68 11.67 0.86 -6.23
C GLY A 68 12.69 0.35 -5.22
N ASN A 69 12.33 0.21 -3.94
CA ASN A 69 13.29 -0.23 -2.93
C ASN A 69 13.66 -1.71 -3.14
N LYS A 70 14.87 -2.06 -2.67
CA LYS A 70 15.38 -3.43 -2.73
C LYS A 70 15.61 -4.04 -1.34
N THR A 71 15.16 -3.35 -0.30
CA THR A 71 15.40 -3.75 1.09
C THR A 71 14.25 -4.55 1.68
N ALA A 72 12.99 -4.26 1.29
CA ALA A 72 11.85 -5.08 1.66
C ALA A 72 11.89 -6.45 0.97
N ASP A 73 11.29 -7.44 1.59
CA ASP A 73 11.30 -8.82 1.11
C ASP A 73 10.19 -9.13 0.09
N GLY A 74 9.30 -8.20 -0.13
CA GLY A 74 8.24 -8.31 -1.12
C GLY A 74 7.41 -7.05 -1.20
N LEU A 75 6.55 -7.00 -2.21
CA LEU A 75 5.67 -5.88 -2.52
C LEU A 75 4.25 -6.37 -2.76
N ILE A 76 3.28 -5.67 -2.18
CA ILE A 76 1.87 -5.79 -2.54
C ILE A 76 1.40 -4.42 -3.03
N ASP A 77 1.03 -4.32 -4.30
CA ASP A 77 0.65 -3.05 -4.90
C ASP A 77 -0.86 -2.80 -4.82
N PHE A 78 -1.35 -2.52 -3.61
CA PHE A 78 -2.76 -2.20 -3.39
C PHE A 78 -3.22 -0.93 -4.09
N ASP A 79 -2.33 0.04 -4.26
CA ASP A 79 -2.63 1.27 -5.01
C ASP A 79 -3.06 0.93 -6.44
N LYS A 80 -2.27 0.13 -7.13
CA LYS A 80 -2.58 -0.31 -8.50
C LYS A 80 -3.87 -1.12 -8.57
N VAL A 81 -4.14 -1.95 -7.57
CA VAL A 81 -5.35 -2.78 -7.53
C VAL A 81 -6.61 -1.95 -7.40
N LEU A 82 -6.59 -0.91 -6.55
CA LEU A 82 -7.77 -0.12 -6.21
C LEU A 82 -7.96 1.14 -7.03
N ALA A 83 -6.91 1.61 -7.72
CA ALA A 83 -6.97 2.87 -8.46
C ALA A 83 -7.99 2.83 -9.60
N ASP A 84 -8.69 3.94 -9.79
CA ASP A 84 -9.47 4.16 -11.01
C ASP A 84 -8.51 4.34 -12.19
N PRO A 85 -8.60 3.51 -13.23
CA PRO A 85 -7.70 3.62 -14.39
C PRO A 85 -7.78 4.96 -15.12
N ARG A 86 -8.89 5.66 -14.99
CA ARG A 86 -9.12 6.97 -15.62
C ARG A 86 -8.64 8.12 -14.76
N ASN A 87 -8.59 7.92 -13.46
CA ASN A 87 -8.22 8.92 -12.48
C ASN A 87 -7.52 8.27 -11.28
N PRO A 88 -6.21 7.97 -11.39
CA PRO A 88 -5.49 7.11 -10.43
C PRO A 88 -5.39 7.66 -9.01
N GLU A 89 -5.73 8.92 -8.79
CA GLU A 89 -5.79 9.53 -7.45
C GLU A 89 -7.02 9.07 -6.66
N HIS A 90 -8.02 8.50 -7.35
CA HIS A 90 -9.27 8.02 -6.80
C HIS A 90 -9.32 6.50 -6.71
N ILE A 91 -10.06 5.99 -5.72
CA ILE A 91 -10.47 4.58 -5.73
C ILE A 91 -11.43 4.37 -6.89
N ASN A 92 -11.25 3.27 -7.61
CA ASN A 92 -12.19 2.84 -8.64
C ASN A 92 -13.60 2.76 -8.03
N PRO A 93 -14.62 3.39 -8.65
CA PRO A 93 -15.99 3.38 -8.13
C PRO A 93 -16.55 1.99 -7.82
N VAL A 94 -16.11 0.97 -8.55
CA VAL A 94 -16.51 -0.44 -8.32
C VAL A 94 -16.05 -0.94 -6.95
N TYR A 95 -14.97 -0.37 -6.40
CA TYR A 95 -14.33 -0.78 -5.14
C TYR A 95 -14.55 0.19 -3.99
N ASP A 96 -15.23 1.30 -4.21
CA ASP A 96 -15.42 2.39 -3.24
C ASP A 96 -16.67 2.14 -2.39
N CYS A 97 -16.53 2.25 -1.06
CA CYS A 97 -17.70 2.12 -0.17
C CYS A 97 -18.60 3.38 -0.17
N GLY A 98 -18.15 4.48 -0.77
CA GLY A 98 -18.88 5.74 -0.88
C GLY A 98 -18.22 6.92 -0.15
N ASP A 99 -17.25 6.69 0.72
CA ASP A 99 -16.50 7.76 1.40
C ASP A 99 -15.22 8.18 0.66
N HIS A 100 -14.89 7.50 -0.43
CA HIS A 100 -13.70 7.72 -1.27
C HIS A 100 -12.37 7.49 -0.54
N LEU A 101 -12.39 6.69 0.53
CA LEU A 101 -11.22 6.29 1.32
C LEU A 101 -11.17 4.79 1.55
N HIS A 102 -12.29 4.20 1.97
CA HIS A 102 -12.36 2.79 2.31
C HIS A 102 -12.91 1.96 1.16
N PRO A 103 -12.31 0.79 0.88
CA PRO A 103 -12.88 -0.17 -0.07
C PRO A 103 -14.22 -0.72 0.41
N ASN A 104 -15.06 -1.09 -0.55
CA ASN A 104 -16.23 -1.95 -0.30
C ASN A 104 -15.81 -3.43 -0.27
N ASP A 105 -16.77 -4.34 -0.17
CA ASP A 105 -16.50 -5.79 -0.14
C ASP A 105 -15.75 -6.27 -1.39
N ALA A 106 -16.13 -5.79 -2.58
CA ALA A 106 -15.46 -6.12 -3.83
C ALA A 106 -14.01 -5.61 -3.85
N GLY A 107 -13.76 -4.41 -3.29
CA GLY A 107 -12.44 -3.83 -3.14
C GLY A 107 -11.56 -4.66 -2.20
N TYR A 108 -12.07 -5.05 -1.06
CA TYR A 108 -11.34 -5.94 -0.13
C TYR A 108 -11.05 -7.31 -0.74
N GLN A 109 -11.98 -7.87 -1.51
CA GLN A 109 -11.73 -9.11 -2.24
C GLN A 109 -10.62 -8.96 -3.29
N ALA A 110 -10.61 -7.84 -4.02
CA ALA A 110 -9.56 -7.54 -4.99
C ALA A 110 -8.19 -7.41 -4.30
N MET A 111 -8.13 -6.73 -3.15
CA MET A 111 -6.91 -6.63 -2.34
C MET A 111 -6.44 -8.01 -1.87
N ALA A 112 -7.33 -8.83 -1.34
CA ALA A 112 -6.99 -10.17 -0.87
C ALA A 112 -6.42 -11.05 -2.00
N LYS A 113 -6.99 -10.99 -3.19
CA LYS A 113 -6.50 -11.72 -4.38
C LYS A 113 -5.13 -11.23 -4.86
N ALA A 114 -4.78 -9.98 -4.58
CA ALA A 114 -3.48 -9.41 -4.95
C ALA A 114 -2.35 -9.88 -4.02
N VAL A 115 -2.65 -10.45 -2.87
CA VAL A 115 -1.65 -10.97 -1.94
C VAL A 115 -1.09 -12.28 -2.46
N ASN A 116 0.20 -12.27 -2.80
CA ASN A 116 0.91 -13.48 -3.15
C ASN A 116 1.35 -14.19 -1.86
N LEU A 117 0.70 -15.30 -1.53
CA LEU A 117 0.97 -16.03 -0.30
C LEU A 117 2.41 -16.56 -0.21
N THR A 118 3.09 -16.74 -1.33
CA THR A 118 4.51 -17.17 -1.33
C THR A 118 5.44 -16.12 -0.69
N LEU A 119 5.01 -14.87 -0.61
CA LEU A 119 5.74 -13.81 0.09
C LEU A 119 5.64 -13.93 1.61
N LEU A 120 4.53 -14.49 2.11
CA LEU A 120 4.18 -14.49 3.53
C LEU A 120 4.46 -15.83 4.21
N VAL A 121 4.35 -16.95 3.48
CA VAL A 121 4.42 -18.31 4.02
C VAL A 121 5.61 -19.04 3.40
N PRO A 122 6.74 -19.18 4.10
CA PRO A 122 7.95 -19.84 3.59
C PRO A 122 7.71 -21.28 3.10
N GLU A 123 6.82 -22.03 3.75
CA GLU A 123 6.49 -23.41 3.40
C GLU A 123 5.79 -23.50 2.03
N VAL A 124 4.87 -22.57 1.73
CA VAL A 124 4.23 -22.47 0.41
C VAL A 124 5.28 -22.21 -0.66
N ARG A 125 6.24 -21.33 -0.38
CA ARG A 125 7.34 -21.01 -1.31
C ARG A 125 8.25 -22.21 -1.55
N ALA A 126 8.59 -22.96 -0.51
CA ALA A 126 9.40 -24.17 -0.60
C ALA A 126 8.69 -25.25 -1.43
N ASN A 127 7.40 -25.47 -1.20
CA ASN A 127 6.59 -26.45 -1.94
C ASN A 127 6.47 -26.09 -3.43
N MET A 128 6.34 -24.80 -3.77
CA MET A 128 6.31 -24.36 -5.16
C MET A 128 7.64 -24.57 -5.88
N LYS A 129 8.79 -24.42 -5.20
CA LYS A 129 10.12 -24.68 -5.77
C LYS A 129 10.40 -26.18 -5.95
N ALA A 130 9.78 -27.04 -5.13
CA ALA A 130 9.92 -28.48 -5.18
C ALA A 130 8.94 -29.15 -6.15
N ALA A 131 7.95 -28.40 -6.69
CA ALA A 131 7.00 -28.96 -7.66
C ALA A 131 7.73 -29.34 -8.96
N PRO A 132 7.59 -30.58 -9.47
CA PRO A 132 8.21 -30.95 -10.74
C PRO A 132 7.62 -30.14 -11.88
N ASP A 133 8.49 -29.71 -12.82
CA ASP A 133 8.06 -29.12 -14.07
C ASP A 133 7.04 -30.04 -14.76
N ARG A 134 5.81 -29.58 -14.82
CA ARG A 134 4.79 -30.27 -15.63
C ARG A 134 5.02 -29.85 -17.07
N HIS A 135 5.68 -30.70 -17.80
CA HIS A 135 5.77 -30.61 -19.27
C HIS A 135 4.40 -30.79 -19.91
#